data_a254e8a2582fc83a124f95e4e5926ee6
#
_entry.id   a254e8a2582fc83a124f95e4e5926ee6
#
_cell.length_a   1.000
_cell.length_b   1.000
_cell.length_c   1.000
_cell.angle_alpha   90.00
_cell.angle_beta   90.00
_cell.angle_gamma   90.00
#
_symmetry.space_group_name_H-M   'P 1'
#
loop_
_entity.id
_entity.type
_entity.pdbx_description
1 polymer ?
#
loop_
_entity_poly.entity_id
_entity_poly.type
_entity_poly.pdbx_seq_one_letter_code
_entity_poly.pdbx_strand_id
1 'polypeptide(L)'
;MRFLAKDLLPTVHLKEKHLAELASLTRTRDTFVKQRTTLKNKVNNRFAAHGAKIEREQMSSNKALDELEVAARKFGALEAVELGVMFQQIRALNDGIAQLEKMVKAEGAKLAGFKNLVSIKGIGPLGATVLLTTIGDVRRFPDEGKLASYLGIVPRVSDSNETRHRGRITKLGSKLARTTLVQCGLIAKKYSPYLASFHARIKKRKGGGKANIALARKLLGIVYRTLVNGWEFEDFGDYRLKDGRVPTRRRCRS
;
A
#
# COMPACT_ATOMS: atom_id res chain seq x y z
N MET A 1 -9.72 2.65 39.49
CA MET A 1 -11.17 2.41 39.26
C MET A 1 -12.01 3.67 38.97
N ARG A 2 -11.66 4.88 39.40
CA ARG A 2 -12.45 6.12 39.13
C ARG A 2 -12.59 6.54 37.65
N PHE A 3 -11.65 6.17 36.78
CA PHE A 3 -11.69 6.54 35.35
C PHE A 3 -12.64 5.66 34.53
N LEU A 4 -12.84 4.40 34.90
CA LEU A 4 -13.82 3.48 34.27
C LEU A 4 -15.26 3.90 34.56
N ALA A 5 -15.51 4.40 35.78
CA ALA A 5 -16.85 4.83 36.20
C ALA A 5 -17.36 6.14 35.55
N LYS A 6 -16.48 6.89 34.87
CA LYS A 6 -16.81 8.18 34.23
C LYS A 6 -16.74 8.14 32.68
N ASP A 7 -16.65 6.96 32.05
CA ASP A 7 -16.47 6.80 30.60
C ASP A 7 -15.34 7.68 30.00
N LEU A 8 -14.31 7.99 30.79
CA LEU A 8 -13.18 8.83 30.39
C LEU A 8 -12.11 8.06 29.61
N LEU A 9 -12.20 6.72 29.56
CA LEU A 9 -11.27 5.92 28.79
C LEU A 9 -11.78 5.77 27.35
N PRO A 10 -10.96 6.14 26.35
CA PRO A 10 -11.34 5.94 24.96
C PRO A 10 -11.53 4.44 24.69
N THR A 11 -12.68 4.09 24.12
CA THR A 11 -12.98 2.73 23.71
C THR A 11 -12.01 2.25 22.64
N VAL A 12 -11.35 1.11 22.86
CA VAL A 12 -10.47 0.47 21.89
C VAL A 12 -11.30 -0.53 21.09
N HIS A 13 -11.35 -0.33 19.79
CA HIS A 13 -11.98 -1.28 18.89
C HIS A 13 -11.06 -2.49 18.68
N LEU A 14 -11.44 -3.63 19.21
CA LEU A 14 -10.75 -4.90 18.96
C LEU A 14 -11.22 -5.45 17.61
N LYS A 15 -10.25 -5.81 16.76
CA LYS A 15 -10.55 -6.50 15.50
C LYS A 15 -10.99 -7.92 15.78
N GLU A 16 -11.89 -8.44 14.97
CA GLU A 16 -12.19 -9.86 14.94
C GLU A 16 -10.91 -10.68 14.75
N LYS A 17 -10.84 -11.84 15.42
CA LYS A 17 -9.65 -12.70 15.43
C LYS A 17 -9.16 -13.00 14.01
N HIS A 18 -10.06 -13.43 13.13
CA HIS A 18 -9.72 -13.74 11.74
C HIS A 18 -9.12 -12.54 10.98
N LEU A 19 -9.69 -11.34 11.13
CA LEU A 19 -9.15 -10.12 10.54
C LEU A 19 -7.77 -9.75 11.10
N ALA A 20 -7.55 -10.00 12.38
CA ALA A 20 -6.26 -9.74 13.02
C ALA A 20 -5.18 -10.70 12.52
N GLU A 21 -5.50 -11.99 12.37
CA GLU A 21 -4.64 -13.02 11.81
C GLU A 21 -4.28 -12.72 10.35
N LEU A 22 -5.27 -12.39 9.52
CA LEU A 22 -5.04 -12.04 8.12
C LEU A 22 -4.22 -10.75 7.99
N ALA A 23 -4.45 -9.75 8.84
CA ALA A 23 -3.61 -8.56 8.92
C ALA A 23 -2.17 -8.90 9.33
N SER A 24 -1.96 -9.90 10.16
CA SER A 24 -0.63 -10.40 10.52
C SER A 24 0.08 -11.01 9.32
N LEU A 25 -0.59 -11.88 8.56
CA LEU A 25 -0.04 -12.47 7.34
C LEU A 25 0.40 -11.40 6.33
N THR A 26 -0.42 -10.34 6.13
CA THR A 26 -0.04 -9.24 5.23
C THR A 26 1.19 -8.48 5.70
N ARG A 27 1.37 -8.29 7.02
CA ARG A 27 2.57 -7.65 7.60
C ARG A 27 3.81 -8.53 7.45
N THR A 28 3.69 -9.83 7.71
CA THR A 28 4.79 -10.80 7.53
C THR A 28 5.24 -10.83 6.07
N ARG A 29 4.29 -10.88 5.14
CA ARG A 29 4.58 -10.78 3.70
C ARG A 29 5.33 -9.49 3.35
N ASP A 30 4.92 -8.33 3.87
CA ASP A 30 5.60 -7.04 3.64
C ASP A 30 7.03 -7.05 4.22
N THR A 31 7.24 -7.67 5.37
CA THR A 31 8.56 -7.86 5.98
C THR A 31 9.46 -8.71 5.09
N PHE A 32 8.98 -9.85 4.60
CA PHE A 32 9.75 -10.73 3.70
C PHE A 32 10.12 -10.03 2.39
N VAL A 33 9.21 -9.26 1.81
CA VAL A 33 9.53 -8.46 0.61
C VAL A 33 10.63 -7.43 0.88
N LYS A 34 10.63 -6.78 2.04
CA LYS A 34 11.68 -5.84 2.41
C LYS A 34 13.04 -6.54 2.62
N GLN A 35 13.05 -7.66 3.31
CA GLN A 35 14.25 -8.47 3.52
C GLN A 35 14.83 -8.93 2.17
N ARG A 36 13.98 -9.48 1.28
CA ARG A 36 14.38 -9.87 -0.07
C ARG A 36 14.97 -8.70 -0.85
N THR A 37 14.34 -7.52 -0.79
CA THR A 37 14.84 -6.33 -1.48
C THR A 37 16.21 -5.91 -0.95
N THR A 38 16.42 -5.97 0.37
CA THR A 38 17.71 -5.67 0.98
C THR A 38 18.80 -6.63 0.52
N LEU A 39 18.51 -7.94 0.46
CA LEU A 39 19.46 -8.95 -0.05
C LEU A 39 19.77 -8.74 -1.53
N LYS A 40 18.75 -8.51 -2.36
CA LYS A 40 18.94 -8.20 -3.78
C LYS A 40 19.82 -6.97 -4.00
N ASN A 41 19.66 -5.93 -3.20
CA ASN A 41 20.51 -4.74 -3.28
C ASN A 41 21.97 -5.06 -2.87
N LYS A 42 22.18 -5.90 -1.83
CA LYS A 42 23.51 -6.34 -1.44
C LYS A 42 24.19 -7.14 -2.56
N VAL A 43 23.48 -8.11 -3.14
CA VAL A 43 23.97 -8.88 -4.29
C VAL A 43 24.34 -7.95 -5.45
N ASN A 44 23.46 -7.04 -5.82
CA ASN A 44 23.74 -6.08 -6.89
C ASN A 44 24.99 -5.22 -6.62
N ASN A 45 25.20 -4.77 -5.38
CA ASN A 45 26.37 -4.00 -5.01
C ASN A 45 27.67 -4.83 -5.10
N ARG A 46 27.62 -6.13 -4.74
CA ARG A 46 28.76 -7.02 -4.90
C ARG A 46 29.13 -7.22 -6.38
N PHE A 47 28.15 -7.50 -7.22
CA PHE A 47 28.39 -7.63 -8.66
C PHE A 47 28.91 -6.30 -9.27
N ALA A 48 28.37 -5.17 -8.85
CA ALA A 48 28.83 -3.86 -9.31
C ALA A 48 30.30 -3.58 -8.95
N ALA A 49 30.78 -4.05 -7.80
CA ALA A 49 32.21 -3.96 -7.42
C ALA A 49 33.13 -4.72 -8.39
N HIS A 50 32.61 -5.76 -9.04
CA HIS A 50 33.33 -6.51 -10.11
C HIS A 50 33.00 -5.98 -11.52
N GLY A 51 32.42 -4.78 -11.65
CA GLY A 51 32.08 -4.19 -12.95
C GLY A 51 30.86 -4.83 -13.63
N ALA A 52 30.15 -5.75 -12.97
CA ALA A 52 28.99 -6.41 -13.52
C ALA A 52 27.68 -5.72 -13.05
N LYS A 53 26.83 -5.35 -14.00
CA LYS A 53 25.52 -4.77 -13.71
C LYS A 53 24.45 -5.86 -13.81
N ILE A 54 23.67 -6.02 -12.74
CA ILE A 54 22.54 -6.93 -12.72
C ILE A 54 21.26 -6.13 -13.00
N GLU A 55 20.50 -6.55 -13.99
CA GLU A 55 19.15 -6.02 -14.22
C GLU A 55 18.16 -6.63 -13.19
N ARG A 56 17.11 -5.88 -12.87
CA ARG A 56 16.15 -6.32 -11.83
C ARG A 56 15.46 -7.64 -12.15
N GLU A 57 15.23 -7.90 -13.42
CA GLU A 57 14.61 -9.11 -13.95
C GLU A 57 15.47 -10.35 -13.69
N GLN A 58 16.79 -10.21 -13.73
CA GLN A 58 17.76 -11.29 -13.50
C GLN A 58 17.76 -11.84 -12.07
N MET A 59 17.07 -11.20 -11.13
CA MET A 59 16.87 -11.70 -9.77
C MET A 59 15.40 -12.07 -9.48
N SER A 60 14.58 -12.28 -10.50
CA SER A 60 13.14 -12.50 -10.34
C SER A 60 12.75 -13.99 -10.26
N SER A 61 13.52 -14.88 -10.88
CA SER A 61 13.28 -16.32 -10.92
C SER A 61 14.42 -17.12 -10.32
N ASN A 62 14.15 -18.36 -9.92
CA ASN A 62 15.18 -19.27 -9.41
C ASN A 62 16.24 -19.58 -10.47
N LYS A 63 15.83 -19.78 -11.74
CA LYS A 63 16.76 -19.98 -12.86
C LYS A 63 17.74 -18.81 -13.00
N ALA A 64 17.23 -17.58 -12.95
CA ALA A 64 18.08 -16.40 -13.04
C ALA A 64 19.05 -16.27 -11.84
N LEU A 65 18.62 -16.70 -10.65
CA LEU A 65 19.50 -16.76 -9.48
C LEU A 65 20.59 -17.83 -9.64
N ASP A 66 20.30 -18.97 -10.28
CA ASP A 66 21.28 -20.03 -10.57
C ASP A 66 22.36 -19.51 -11.53
N GLU A 67 21.97 -18.77 -12.57
CA GLU A 67 22.90 -18.14 -13.51
C GLU A 67 23.82 -17.13 -12.80
N LEU A 68 23.29 -16.32 -11.90
CA LEU A 68 24.09 -15.38 -11.10
C LEU A 68 25.02 -16.11 -10.11
N GLU A 69 24.59 -17.22 -9.54
CA GLU A 69 25.39 -18.02 -8.63
C GLU A 69 26.62 -18.64 -9.35
N VAL A 70 26.42 -19.12 -10.58
CA VAL A 70 27.54 -19.58 -11.44
C VAL A 70 28.49 -18.43 -11.75
N ALA A 71 27.97 -17.24 -12.09
CA ALA A 71 28.79 -16.07 -12.36
C ALA A 71 29.59 -15.61 -11.13
N ALA A 72 29.02 -15.72 -9.93
CA ALA A 72 29.63 -15.33 -8.67
C ALA A 72 30.88 -16.16 -8.31
N ARG A 73 30.99 -17.39 -8.83
CA ARG A 73 32.18 -18.25 -8.62
C ARG A 73 33.47 -17.64 -9.15
N LYS A 74 33.37 -16.68 -10.07
CA LYS A 74 34.51 -15.95 -10.64
C LYS A 74 35.08 -14.88 -9.71
N PHE A 75 34.38 -14.49 -8.67
CA PHE A 75 34.76 -13.38 -7.77
C PHE A 75 35.72 -13.80 -6.64
N GLY A 76 36.01 -15.08 -6.50
CA GLY A 76 36.86 -15.64 -5.45
C GLY A 76 36.06 -16.49 -4.45
N ALA A 77 36.77 -17.41 -3.77
CA ALA A 77 36.11 -18.45 -2.97
C ALA A 77 35.25 -17.89 -1.80
N LEU A 78 35.75 -16.89 -1.06
CA LEU A 78 35.03 -16.32 0.10
C LEU A 78 33.79 -15.56 -0.35
N GLU A 79 33.90 -14.78 -1.41
CA GLU A 79 32.78 -14.00 -1.92
C GLU A 79 31.72 -14.88 -2.59
N ALA A 80 32.13 -15.94 -3.26
CA ALA A 80 31.23 -16.95 -3.82
C ALA A 80 30.39 -17.64 -2.73
N VAL A 81 30.98 -17.96 -1.58
CA VAL A 81 30.25 -18.50 -0.42
C VAL A 81 29.27 -17.47 0.15
N GLU A 82 29.70 -16.21 0.35
CA GLU A 82 28.82 -15.14 0.83
C GLU A 82 27.61 -14.96 -0.08
N LEU A 83 27.84 -14.86 -1.39
CA LEU A 83 26.78 -14.71 -2.39
C LEU A 83 25.87 -15.95 -2.47
N GLY A 84 26.44 -17.15 -2.37
CA GLY A 84 25.67 -18.41 -2.33
C GLY A 84 24.67 -18.43 -1.18
N VAL A 85 25.08 -18.03 0.02
CA VAL A 85 24.18 -17.90 1.18
C VAL A 85 23.09 -16.85 0.91
N MET A 86 23.44 -15.70 0.31
CA MET A 86 22.43 -14.68 -0.04
C MET A 86 21.41 -15.19 -1.07
N PHE A 87 21.83 -15.95 -2.07
CA PHE A 87 20.93 -16.54 -3.06
C PHE A 87 19.99 -17.56 -2.43
N GLN A 88 20.47 -18.42 -1.54
CA GLN A 88 19.61 -19.35 -0.79
C GLN A 88 18.53 -18.60 0.02
N GLN A 89 18.91 -17.54 0.73
CA GLN A 89 17.98 -16.71 1.49
C GLN A 89 16.94 -16.04 0.56
N ILE A 90 17.35 -15.57 -0.61
CA ILE A 90 16.43 -14.95 -1.59
C ILE A 90 15.41 -15.99 -2.09
N ARG A 91 15.84 -17.24 -2.37
CA ARG A 91 14.95 -18.36 -2.78
C ARG A 91 13.93 -18.65 -1.66
N ALA A 92 14.39 -18.84 -0.44
CA ALA A 92 13.52 -19.11 0.70
C ALA A 92 12.50 -18.00 0.93
N LEU A 93 12.90 -16.72 0.78
CA LEU A 93 12.00 -15.59 0.86
C LEU A 93 11.01 -15.54 -0.31
N ASN A 94 11.41 -15.92 -1.52
CA ASN A 94 10.48 -16.00 -2.66
C ASN A 94 9.38 -17.03 -2.40
N ASP A 95 9.74 -18.21 -1.91
CA ASP A 95 8.81 -19.29 -1.62
C ASP A 95 7.86 -18.90 -0.47
N GLY A 96 8.39 -18.33 0.61
CA GLY A 96 7.58 -17.84 1.72
C GLY A 96 6.61 -16.72 1.31
N ILE A 97 7.05 -15.78 0.47
CA ILE A 97 6.19 -14.72 -0.07
C ILE A 97 5.07 -15.33 -0.92
N ALA A 98 5.38 -16.30 -1.79
CA ALA A 98 4.38 -16.95 -2.65
C ALA A 98 3.33 -17.69 -1.83
N GLN A 99 3.74 -18.42 -0.79
CA GLN A 99 2.82 -19.09 0.14
C GLN A 99 1.90 -18.11 0.85
N LEU A 100 2.46 -17.03 1.42
CA LEU A 100 1.69 -15.99 2.10
C LEU A 100 0.72 -15.29 1.13
N GLU A 101 1.15 -14.97 -0.09
CA GLU A 101 0.29 -14.33 -1.10
C GLU A 101 -0.88 -15.22 -1.50
N LYS A 102 -0.66 -16.54 -1.65
CA LYS A 102 -1.72 -17.52 -1.93
C LYS A 102 -2.78 -17.52 -0.82
N MET A 103 -2.35 -17.56 0.45
CA MET A 103 -3.27 -17.54 1.60
C MET A 103 -3.98 -16.19 1.73
N VAL A 104 -3.26 -15.09 1.63
CA VAL A 104 -3.83 -13.73 1.70
C VAL A 104 -4.86 -13.50 0.59
N LYS A 105 -4.62 -14.01 -0.62
CA LYS A 105 -5.56 -13.92 -1.74
C LYS A 105 -6.81 -14.77 -1.49
N ALA A 106 -6.65 -16.00 -1.02
CA ALA A 106 -7.76 -16.92 -0.76
C ALA A 106 -8.67 -16.43 0.37
N GLU A 107 -8.07 -16.05 1.51
CA GLU A 107 -8.84 -15.56 2.67
C GLU A 107 -9.36 -14.14 2.45
N GLY A 108 -8.58 -13.30 1.77
CA GLY A 108 -8.99 -11.94 1.42
C GLY A 108 -10.24 -11.91 0.54
N ALA A 109 -10.38 -12.88 -0.39
CA ALA A 109 -11.54 -12.97 -1.28
C ALA A 109 -12.86 -13.23 -0.55
N LYS A 110 -12.80 -13.80 0.67
CA LYS A 110 -13.98 -14.08 1.52
C LYS A 110 -14.45 -12.84 2.30
N LEU A 111 -13.64 -11.77 2.36
CA LEU A 111 -13.98 -10.59 3.14
C LEU A 111 -15.11 -9.79 2.50
N ALA A 112 -16.03 -9.30 3.33
CA ALA A 112 -17.05 -8.35 2.90
C ALA A 112 -16.40 -7.11 2.27
N GLY A 113 -16.91 -6.66 1.12
CA GLY A 113 -16.36 -5.52 0.39
C GLY A 113 -15.13 -5.82 -0.49
N PHE A 114 -14.64 -7.08 -0.52
CA PHE A 114 -13.48 -7.42 -1.35
C PHE A 114 -13.74 -7.17 -2.84
N LYS A 115 -14.85 -7.69 -3.38
CA LYS A 115 -15.25 -7.47 -4.78
C LYS A 115 -15.39 -5.99 -5.10
N ASN A 116 -16.00 -5.23 -4.19
CA ASN A 116 -16.18 -3.80 -4.32
C ASN A 116 -14.84 -3.04 -4.41
N LEU A 117 -13.82 -3.42 -3.62
CA LEU A 117 -12.51 -2.79 -3.71
C LEU A 117 -11.73 -3.21 -4.95
N VAL A 118 -11.81 -4.47 -5.36
CA VAL A 118 -11.11 -4.97 -6.56
C VAL A 118 -11.72 -4.37 -7.84
N SER A 119 -12.99 -3.97 -7.84
CA SER A 119 -13.59 -3.24 -8.97
C SER A 119 -12.91 -1.89 -9.26
N ILE A 120 -12.25 -1.30 -8.24
CA ILE A 120 -11.49 -0.05 -8.40
C ILE A 120 -10.18 -0.35 -9.13
N LYS A 121 -10.06 0.03 -10.41
CA LYS A 121 -8.83 -0.15 -11.20
C LYS A 121 -7.62 0.45 -10.46
N GLY A 122 -6.65 -0.39 -10.18
CA GLY A 122 -5.46 -0.04 -9.40
C GLY A 122 -5.43 -0.62 -7.98
N ILE A 123 -6.53 -1.20 -7.51
CA ILE A 123 -6.58 -1.97 -6.27
C ILE A 123 -6.65 -3.45 -6.62
N GLY A 124 -5.52 -4.13 -6.55
CA GLY A 124 -5.46 -5.59 -6.71
C GLY A 124 -5.85 -6.35 -5.45
N PRO A 125 -5.97 -7.70 -5.53
CA PRO A 125 -6.41 -8.56 -4.41
C PRO A 125 -5.63 -8.33 -3.11
N LEU A 126 -4.30 -8.24 -3.17
CA LEU A 126 -3.46 -7.98 -2.01
C LEU A 126 -3.76 -6.59 -1.40
N GLY A 127 -3.90 -5.57 -2.26
CA GLY A 127 -4.22 -4.21 -1.82
C GLY A 127 -5.59 -4.14 -1.15
N ALA A 128 -6.61 -4.78 -1.72
CA ALA A 128 -7.94 -4.88 -1.15
C ALA A 128 -7.89 -5.55 0.25
N THR A 129 -7.21 -6.68 0.37
CA THR A 129 -7.07 -7.39 1.65
C THR A 129 -6.36 -6.54 2.71
N VAL A 130 -5.26 -5.86 2.37
CA VAL A 130 -4.55 -4.96 3.29
C VAL A 130 -5.46 -3.82 3.75
N LEU A 131 -6.24 -3.23 2.86
CA LEU A 131 -7.16 -2.15 3.20
C LEU A 131 -8.30 -2.65 4.07
N LEU A 132 -8.97 -3.75 3.71
CA LEU A 132 -10.08 -4.33 4.47
C LEU A 132 -9.65 -4.76 5.87
N THR A 133 -8.53 -5.47 5.99
CA THR A 133 -8.01 -5.89 7.31
C THR A 133 -7.55 -4.71 8.17
N THR A 134 -7.20 -3.57 7.56
CA THR A 134 -6.85 -2.35 8.31
C THR A 134 -8.08 -1.56 8.70
N ILE A 135 -9.03 -1.40 7.78
CA ILE A 135 -10.26 -0.63 8.01
C ILE A 135 -11.22 -1.39 8.95
N GLY A 136 -11.36 -2.71 8.77
CA GLY A 136 -12.41 -3.49 9.44
C GLY A 136 -13.80 -3.05 8.98
N ASP A 137 -14.72 -2.84 9.90
CA ASP A 137 -16.02 -2.28 9.56
C ASP A 137 -15.88 -0.78 9.21
N VAL A 138 -16.23 -0.43 7.98
CA VAL A 138 -16.17 0.95 7.48
C VAL A 138 -17.20 1.85 8.15
N ARG A 139 -18.33 1.30 8.62
CA ARG A 139 -19.44 2.04 9.23
C ARG A 139 -19.08 2.70 10.56
N ARG A 140 -18.01 2.22 11.21
CA ARG A 140 -17.47 2.85 12.42
C ARG A 140 -16.86 4.25 12.18
N PHE A 141 -16.65 4.62 10.92
CA PHE A 141 -16.14 5.94 10.56
C PHE A 141 -17.29 6.80 10.04
N PRO A 142 -17.64 7.91 10.73
CA PRO A 142 -18.73 8.79 10.32
C PRO A 142 -18.54 9.38 8.91
N ASP A 143 -17.27 9.61 8.53
CA ASP A 143 -16.91 10.22 7.26
C ASP A 143 -15.53 9.79 6.75
N GLU A 144 -15.23 10.10 5.47
CA GLU A 144 -13.95 9.81 4.84
C GLU A 144 -12.76 10.52 5.50
N GLY A 145 -12.99 11.63 6.18
CA GLY A 145 -11.96 12.40 6.89
C GLY A 145 -11.51 11.69 8.16
N LYS A 146 -12.45 11.10 8.91
CA LYS A 146 -12.13 10.28 10.11
C LYS A 146 -11.35 9.02 9.72
N LEU A 147 -11.74 8.36 8.62
CA LEU A 147 -10.95 7.24 8.07
C LEU A 147 -9.55 7.69 7.64
N ALA A 148 -9.42 8.85 6.99
CA ALA A 148 -8.12 9.40 6.60
C ALA A 148 -7.24 9.75 7.82
N SER A 149 -7.84 10.23 8.89
CA SER A 149 -7.16 10.49 10.17
C SER A 149 -6.68 9.19 10.81
N TYR A 150 -7.52 8.15 10.84
CA TYR A 150 -7.17 6.82 11.34
C TYR A 150 -5.99 6.20 10.60
N LEU A 151 -5.92 6.38 9.27
CA LEU A 151 -4.80 5.93 8.46
C LEU A 151 -3.60 6.90 8.49
N GLY A 152 -3.74 8.06 9.10
CA GLY A 152 -2.67 9.04 9.24
C GLY A 152 -2.20 9.68 7.93
N ILE A 153 -3.11 9.85 6.95
CA ILE A 153 -2.86 10.55 5.69
C ILE A 153 -3.45 11.97 5.67
N VAL A 154 -3.71 12.52 6.85
CA VAL A 154 -4.09 13.92 7.06
C VAL A 154 -2.88 14.75 7.47
N PRO A 155 -2.78 16.03 7.08
CA PRO A 155 -1.70 16.90 7.55
C PRO A 155 -1.81 17.11 9.06
N ARG A 156 -0.68 17.26 9.72
CA ARG A 156 -0.64 17.80 11.08
C ARG A 156 -1.08 19.25 11.01
N VAL A 157 -2.00 19.60 11.89
CA VAL A 157 -2.44 20.97 12.08
C VAL A 157 -1.90 21.42 13.43
N SER A 158 -1.15 22.51 13.44
CA SER A 158 -0.71 23.19 14.66
C SER A 158 -1.18 24.63 14.48
N ASP A 159 -2.36 24.90 14.98
CA ASP A 159 -2.92 26.24 14.96
C ASP A 159 -2.62 26.90 16.32
N SER A 160 -1.86 27.99 16.31
CA SER A 160 -1.82 28.99 17.38
C SER A 160 -2.68 30.18 16.94
N ASN A 161 -3.13 31.00 17.89
CA ASN A 161 -4.15 32.04 17.68
C ASN A 161 -4.04 32.87 16.39
N GLU A 162 -2.82 33.05 15.83
CA GLU A 162 -2.63 33.87 14.63
C GLU A 162 -2.02 33.13 13.44
N THR A 163 -1.48 31.92 13.62
CA THR A 163 -0.75 31.22 12.56
C THR A 163 -1.24 29.78 12.39
N ARG A 164 -1.67 29.44 11.16
CA ARG A 164 -2.06 28.09 10.76
C ARG A 164 -0.91 27.36 10.10
N HIS A 165 -0.19 26.52 10.83
CA HIS A 165 0.86 25.68 10.29
C HIS A 165 0.34 24.31 9.87
N ARG A 166 0.34 24.06 8.55
CA ARG A 166 0.07 22.73 7.97
C ARG A 166 1.38 21.99 7.77
N GLY A 167 1.68 21.05 8.63
CA GLY A 167 2.87 20.20 8.60
C GLY A 167 2.76 19.01 7.64
N ARG A 168 3.71 18.07 7.79
CA ARG A 168 3.66 16.75 7.11
C ARG A 168 2.45 15.96 7.59
N ILE A 169 2.13 14.85 6.90
CA ILE A 169 1.06 13.94 7.36
C ILE A 169 1.37 13.38 8.75
N THR A 170 0.32 13.08 9.53
CA THR A 170 0.44 12.60 10.91
C THR A 170 1.18 11.27 11.00
N LYS A 171 1.08 10.40 9.99
CA LYS A 171 1.64 9.03 9.96
C LYS A 171 1.14 8.11 11.08
N LEU A 172 0.08 8.47 11.78
CA LEU A 172 -0.60 7.60 12.73
C LEU A 172 -1.19 6.37 12.02
N GLY A 173 -1.41 5.29 12.75
CA GLY A 173 -1.99 4.07 12.19
C GLY A 173 -1.04 3.28 11.27
N SER A 174 -1.61 2.42 10.42
CA SER A 174 -0.87 1.43 9.63
C SER A 174 0.01 2.02 8.54
N LYS A 175 1.34 1.83 8.66
CA LYS A 175 2.30 2.21 7.60
C LYS A 175 2.03 1.41 6.31
N LEU A 176 1.72 0.11 6.44
CA LEU A 176 1.45 -0.76 5.30
C LEU A 176 0.24 -0.26 4.50
N ALA A 177 -0.88 0.03 5.16
CA ALA A 177 -2.08 0.54 4.48
C ALA A 177 -1.83 1.88 3.77
N ARG A 178 -1.06 2.80 4.38
CA ARG A 178 -0.69 4.06 3.71
C ARG A 178 0.15 3.83 2.46
N THR A 179 1.17 2.96 2.55
CA THR A 179 2.02 2.63 1.40
C THR A 179 1.19 1.97 0.30
N THR A 180 0.32 1.03 0.66
CA THR A 180 -0.61 0.37 -0.27
C THR A 180 -1.51 1.38 -0.96
N LEU A 181 -2.13 2.31 -0.22
CA LEU A 181 -2.96 3.36 -0.81
C LEU A 181 -2.20 4.25 -1.80
N VAL A 182 -0.96 4.61 -1.48
CA VAL A 182 -0.12 5.40 -2.40
C VAL A 182 0.17 4.61 -3.67
N GLN A 183 0.56 3.33 -3.55
CA GLN A 183 0.83 2.46 -4.69
C GLN A 183 -0.42 2.25 -5.55
N CYS A 184 -1.55 1.92 -4.92
CA CYS A 184 -2.83 1.77 -5.60
C CYS A 184 -3.24 3.06 -6.33
N GLY A 185 -3.06 4.22 -5.70
CA GLY A 185 -3.34 5.52 -6.32
C GLY A 185 -2.47 5.79 -7.54
N LEU A 186 -1.17 5.47 -7.46
CA LEU A 186 -0.24 5.62 -8.58
C LEU A 186 -0.58 4.69 -9.76
N ILE A 187 -1.17 3.53 -9.49
CA ILE A 187 -1.67 2.63 -10.53
C ILE A 187 -3.02 3.15 -11.05
N ALA A 188 -3.95 3.49 -10.16
CA ALA A 188 -5.29 3.94 -10.52
C ALA A 188 -5.27 5.16 -11.44
N LYS A 189 -4.36 6.11 -11.24
CA LYS A 189 -4.22 7.27 -12.13
C LYS A 189 -3.83 6.94 -13.57
N LYS A 190 -3.30 5.72 -13.86
CA LYS A 190 -3.00 5.28 -15.22
C LYS A 190 -4.27 4.91 -15.98
N TYR A 191 -5.33 4.55 -15.26
CA TYR A 191 -6.60 4.10 -15.81
C TYR A 191 -7.71 5.14 -15.70
N SER A 192 -7.53 6.17 -14.85
CA SER A 192 -8.52 7.21 -14.61
C SER A 192 -7.99 8.59 -15.04
N PRO A 193 -8.50 9.17 -16.14
CA PRO A 193 -8.17 10.53 -16.57
C PRO A 193 -8.41 11.56 -15.46
N TYR A 194 -9.46 11.36 -14.66
CA TYR A 194 -9.75 12.19 -13.49
C TYR A 194 -8.64 12.20 -12.46
N LEU A 195 -8.20 11.00 -12.03
CA LEU A 195 -7.13 10.89 -11.04
C LEU A 195 -5.78 11.39 -11.60
N ALA A 196 -5.54 11.17 -12.90
CA ALA A 196 -4.35 11.68 -13.59
C ALA A 196 -4.32 13.22 -13.57
N SER A 197 -5.40 13.88 -13.98
CA SER A 197 -5.53 15.33 -14.01
C SER A 197 -5.45 15.94 -12.60
N PHE A 198 -6.11 15.30 -11.63
CA PHE A 198 -6.03 15.71 -10.22
C PHE A 198 -4.58 15.66 -9.70
N HIS A 199 -3.88 14.55 -9.96
CA HIS A 199 -2.49 14.38 -9.55
C HIS A 199 -1.56 15.41 -10.22
N ALA A 200 -1.68 15.60 -11.55
CA ALA A 200 -0.86 16.51 -12.33
C ALA A 200 -1.00 17.96 -11.83
N ARG A 201 -2.23 18.42 -11.58
CA ARG A 201 -2.53 19.74 -11.03
C ARG A 201 -1.83 19.98 -9.68
N ILE A 202 -1.88 18.99 -8.78
CA ILE A 202 -1.22 19.13 -7.47
C ILE A 202 0.30 19.04 -7.62
N LYS A 203 0.79 18.14 -8.49
CA LYS A 203 2.23 17.97 -8.74
C LYS A 203 2.86 19.27 -9.23
N LYS A 204 2.23 19.98 -10.20
CA LYS A 204 2.68 21.27 -10.71
C LYS A 204 2.82 22.32 -9.60
N ARG A 205 1.92 22.34 -8.63
CA ARG A 205 1.83 23.38 -7.59
C ARG A 205 2.60 23.06 -6.31
N LYS A 206 2.69 21.76 -5.92
CA LYS A 206 3.18 21.35 -4.58
C LYS A 206 4.22 20.23 -4.61
N GLY A 207 4.65 19.81 -5.81
CA GLY A 207 5.62 18.73 -5.99
C GLY A 207 5.04 17.31 -5.89
N GLY A 208 5.83 16.32 -6.34
CA GLY A 208 5.38 14.93 -6.51
C GLY A 208 4.99 14.24 -5.22
N GLY A 209 5.75 14.39 -4.14
CA GLY A 209 5.46 13.75 -2.86
C GLY A 209 4.11 14.16 -2.27
N LYS A 210 3.79 15.46 -2.29
CA LYS A 210 2.50 15.98 -1.84
C LYS A 210 1.36 15.55 -2.77
N ALA A 211 1.60 15.48 -4.08
CA ALA A 211 0.64 15.00 -5.06
C ALA A 211 0.29 13.51 -4.84
N ASN A 212 1.27 12.66 -4.56
CA ASN A 212 1.06 11.24 -4.29
C ASN A 212 0.19 11.02 -3.02
N ILE A 213 0.43 11.77 -1.96
CA ILE A 213 -0.38 11.70 -0.74
C ILE A 213 -1.80 12.23 -0.98
N ALA A 214 -1.94 13.32 -1.72
CA ALA A 214 -3.26 13.85 -2.07
C ALA A 214 -4.06 12.85 -2.94
N LEU A 215 -3.39 12.18 -3.88
CA LEU A 215 -3.96 11.12 -4.70
C LEU A 215 -4.42 9.92 -3.85
N ALA A 216 -3.57 9.45 -2.93
CA ALA A 216 -3.90 8.38 -1.99
C ALA A 216 -5.13 8.74 -1.13
N ARG A 217 -5.19 9.98 -0.62
CA ARG A 217 -6.36 10.47 0.13
C ARG A 217 -7.62 10.53 -0.74
N LYS A 218 -7.47 10.91 -2.02
CA LYS A 218 -8.61 10.93 -2.96
C LYS A 218 -9.11 9.52 -3.25
N LEU A 219 -8.19 8.56 -3.46
CA LEU A 219 -8.53 7.16 -3.62
C LEU A 219 -9.22 6.60 -2.36
N LEU A 220 -8.74 6.97 -1.16
CA LEU A 220 -9.38 6.54 0.08
C LEU A 220 -10.83 7.03 0.19
N GLY A 221 -11.14 8.24 -0.26
CA GLY A 221 -12.52 8.73 -0.33
C GLY A 221 -13.38 7.89 -1.28
N ILE A 222 -12.82 7.40 -2.40
CA ILE A 222 -13.50 6.45 -3.30
C ILE A 222 -13.73 5.12 -2.56
N VAL A 223 -12.70 4.56 -1.96
CA VAL A 223 -12.76 3.32 -1.15
C VAL A 223 -13.84 3.41 -0.07
N TYR A 224 -13.85 4.50 0.69
CA TYR A 224 -14.85 4.73 1.76
C TYR A 224 -16.28 4.65 1.21
N ARG A 225 -16.56 5.40 0.15
CA ARG A 225 -17.91 5.45 -0.42
C ARG A 225 -18.33 4.15 -1.07
N THR A 226 -17.39 3.46 -1.73
CA THR A 226 -17.61 2.14 -2.33
C THR A 226 -17.98 1.12 -1.26
N LEU A 227 -17.30 1.13 -0.10
CA LEU A 227 -17.58 0.20 0.99
C LEU A 227 -18.88 0.55 1.74
N VAL A 228 -19.13 1.84 2.03
CA VAL A 228 -20.34 2.27 2.76
C VAL A 228 -21.61 1.94 1.98
N ASN A 229 -21.58 2.15 0.67
CA ASN A 229 -22.76 1.94 -0.18
C ASN A 229 -22.83 0.53 -0.80
N GLY A 230 -21.81 -0.31 -0.62
CA GLY A 230 -21.77 -1.64 -1.22
C GLY A 230 -21.64 -1.64 -2.75
N TRP A 231 -21.13 -0.55 -3.34
CA TRP A 231 -21.10 -0.37 -4.79
C TRP A 231 -19.93 -1.12 -5.45
N GLU A 232 -20.13 -1.56 -6.71
CA GLU A 232 -19.03 -1.81 -7.61
C GLU A 232 -18.64 -0.49 -8.30
N PHE A 233 -17.33 -0.21 -8.31
CA PHE A 233 -16.82 1.04 -8.88
C PHE A 233 -16.64 0.92 -10.37
N GLU A 234 -17.38 1.72 -11.13
CA GLU A 234 -17.12 1.98 -12.54
C GLU A 234 -16.31 3.29 -12.67
N ASP A 235 -15.19 3.22 -13.39
CA ASP A 235 -14.33 4.39 -13.56
C ASP A 235 -15.03 5.46 -14.41
N PHE A 236 -14.64 6.70 -14.20
CA PHE A 236 -15.18 7.85 -14.92
C PHE A 236 -14.60 7.88 -16.35
N GLY A 237 -15.23 7.22 -17.32
CA GLY A 237 -14.70 7.05 -18.68
C GLY A 237 -14.25 8.36 -19.33
N ASP A 238 -15.11 9.39 -19.38
CA ASP A 238 -14.86 10.65 -20.08
C ASP A 238 -14.74 11.86 -19.14
N TYR A 239 -14.27 11.64 -17.93
CA TYR A 239 -14.22 12.69 -16.94
C TYR A 239 -13.19 13.76 -17.28
N ARG A 240 -13.66 14.99 -17.58
CA ARG A 240 -12.83 16.18 -17.71
C ARG A 240 -13.06 17.10 -16.51
N LEU A 241 -11.97 17.52 -15.86
CA LEU A 241 -12.01 18.61 -14.89
C LEU A 241 -12.26 19.93 -15.64
N LYS A 242 -13.51 20.36 -15.71
CA LYS A 242 -13.82 21.74 -16.09
C LYS A 242 -13.64 22.61 -14.86
N ASP A 243 -12.85 23.67 -14.97
CA ASP A 243 -12.66 24.75 -13.98
C ASP A 243 -12.40 24.29 -12.52
N GLY A 244 -11.73 23.17 -12.35
CA GLY A 244 -11.36 22.66 -11.05
C GLY A 244 -12.49 22.08 -10.19
N ARG A 245 -13.71 22.01 -10.69
CA ARG A 245 -14.86 21.44 -9.98
C ARG A 245 -14.99 19.93 -10.21
N VAL A 246 -15.30 19.21 -9.15
CA VAL A 246 -15.61 17.76 -9.19
C VAL A 246 -17.05 17.60 -9.64
N PRO A 247 -17.38 16.80 -10.68
CA PRO A 247 -18.78 16.54 -11.01
C PRO A 247 -19.50 15.89 -9.85
N THR A 248 -20.73 16.33 -9.64
CA THR A 248 -21.58 15.91 -8.53
C THR A 248 -22.34 14.61 -8.79
N ARG A 249 -22.32 14.08 -10.00
CA ARG A 249 -23.06 12.84 -10.32
C ARG A 249 -22.16 11.71 -10.72
N ARG A 250 -22.34 10.60 -10.04
CA ARG A 250 -21.71 9.31 -10.19
C ARG A 250 -22.76 8.27 -10.47
N ARG A 251 -22.51 7.44 -11.45
CA ARG A 251 -23.25 6.18 -11.57
C ARG A 251 -22.42 5.12 -10.83
N CYS A 252 -22.95 4.64 -9.75
CA CYS A 252 -22.57 3.38 -9.15
C CYS A 252 -23.75 2.45 -9.36
N ARG A 253 -23.52 1.24 -9.85
CA ARG A 253 -24.55 0.21 -9.91
C ARG A 253 -24.68 -0.41 -8.53
N SER A 254 -25.88 -0.49 -8.05
CA SER A 254 -26.28 -1.28 -6.87
C SER A 254 -26.24 -2.76 -7.18
#